data_bbcec98bcd7634d84560bb9cc1621bd9
#
_entry.id   bbcec98bcd7634d84560bb9cc1621bd9
#
_cell.length_a   1.000
_cell.length_b   1.000
_cell.length_c   1.000
_cell.angle_alpha   90.00
_cell.angle_beta   90.00
_cell.angle_gamma   90.00
#
_symmetry.space_group_name_H-M   'P 1'
#
loop_
_entity.id
_entity.type
_entity.pdbx_description
1 polymer ?
#
loop_
_entity_poly.entity_id
_entity_poly.type
_entity_poly.pdbx_seq_one_letter_code
_entity_poly.pdbx_strand_id
1 'polypeptide(L)'
;MAGLPGALPLLTAEEEASLARTIEAGVAATAVLAGHRLRVDATRAELERIAAEGEQARERFLLSNLRLVAFVTNGTAGRDPVVSRQEVFQEGVAAMAGVLRSYDWRRGRFSTIAVPTIRRRVIEYVASRGGMLGVPAHRAVLIRRARSIAARLESE
;
A
#
# COMPACT_ATOMS: atom_id res chain seq x y z
N MET A 1 -1.15 -20.69 9.63
CA MET A 1 -1.33 -19.63 8.62
C MET A 1 -0.39 -19.95 7.48
N ALA A 2 -0.91 -20.39 6.34
CA ALA A 2 -0.11 -20.56 5.14
C ALA A 2 0.47 -19.21 4.72
N GLY A 3 1.79 -19.15 4.51
CA GLY A 3 2.45 -17.92 4.07
C GLY A 3 1.90 -17.47 2.73
N LEU A 4 1.75 -16.17 2.54
CA LEU A 4 1.40 -15.59 1.24
C LEU A 4 2.51 -15.99 0.24
N PRO A 5 2.18 -16.62 -0.89
CA PRO A 5 3.15 -16.91 -1.92
C PRO A 5 3.84 -15.63 -2.38
N GLY A 6 5.19 -15.62 -2.39
CA GLY A 6 5.98 -14.46 -2.81
C GLY A 6 6.19 -13.37 -1.76
N ALA A 7 5.60 -13.47 -0.56
CA ALA A 7 5.87 -12.49 0.50
C ALA A 7 7.26 -12.74 1.13
N LEU A 8 8.07 -11.69 1.15
CA LEU A 8 9.38 -11.68 1.80
C LEU A 8 9.27 -11.45 3.32
N PRO A 9 10.35 -11.66 4.10
CA PRO A 9 10.39 -11.29 5.51
C PRO A 9 10.08 -9.81 5.74
N LEU A 10 9.56 -9.49 6.92
CA LEU A 10 9.30 -8.10 7.32
C LEU A 10 10.61 -7.33 7.41
N LEU A 11 10.59 -6.08 6.92
CA LEU A 11 11.74 -5.18 6.97
C LEU A 11 11.91 -4.59 8.38
N THR A 12 13.16 -4.46 8.79
CA THR A 12 13.53 -3.60 9.93
C THR A 12 13.42 -2.12 9.53
N ALA A 13 13.50 -1.21 10.51
CA ALA A 13 13.50 0.23 10.22
C ALA A 13 14.69 0.65 9.36
N GLU A 14 15.84 0.03 9.58
CA GLU A 14 17.07 0.29 8.82
C GLU A 14 16.96 -0.21 7.38
N GLU A 15 16.37 -1.39 7.17
CA GLU A 15 16.11 -1.92 5.83
C GLU A 15 15.07 -1.08 5.08
N GLU A 16 13.99 -0.62 5.75
CA GLU A 16 13.04 0.32 5.15
C GLU A 16 13.73 1.59 4.68
N ALA A 17 14.58 2.20 5.53
CA ALA A 17 15.31 3.41 5.20
C ALA A 17 16.33 3.19 4.08
N SER A 18 17.03 2.06 4.08
CA SER A 18 17.99 1.71 3.04
C SER A 18 17.32 1.53 1.68
N LEU A 19 16.25 0.74 1.61
CA LEU A 19 15.50 0.53 0.38
C LEU A 19 14.85 1.83 -0.11
N ALA A 20 14.30 2.65 0.78
CA ALA A 20 13.69 3.92 0.40
C ALA A 20 14.71 4.89 -0.20
N ARG A 21 15.94 4.96 0.32
CA ARG A 21 17.04 5.74 -0.29
C ARG A 21 17.40 5.24 -1.68
N THR A 22 17.48 3.92 -1.87
CA THR A 22 17.77 3.34 -3.18
C THR A 22 16.63 3.63 -4.17
N ILE A 23 15.38 3.59 -3.72
CA ILE A 23 14.21 3.96 -4.53
C ILE A 23 14.27 5.44 -4.92
N GLU A 24 14.55 6.35 -3.97
CA GLU A 24 14.70 7.79 -4.23
C GLU A 24 15.79 8.06 -5.28
N ALA A 25 16.95 7.40 -5.16
CA ALA A 25 18.04 7.51 -6.13
C ALA A 25 17.63 7.01 -7.52
N GLY A 26 16.94 5.86 -7.59
CA GLY A 26 16.44 5.30 -8.84
C GLY A 26 15.42 6.21 -9.53
N VAL A 27 14.51 6.82 -8.78
CA VAL A 27 13.55 7.80 -9.31
C VAL A 27 14.28 9.02 -9.87
N ALA A 28 15.28 9.55 -9.16
CA ALA A 28 16.08 10.68 -9.62
C ALA A 28 16.86 10.32 -10.90
N ALA A 29 17.50 9.15 -10.96
CA ALA A 29 18.21 8.68 -12.15
C ALA A 29 17.27 8.53 -13.35
N THR A 30 16.09 7.95 -13.16
CA THR A 30 15.06 7.84 -14.19
C THR A 30 14.61 9.21 -14.70
N ALA A 31 14.44 10.18 -13.83
CA ALA A 31 14.08 11.54 -14.21
C ALA A 31 15.18 12.21 -15.06
N VAL A 32 16.46 12.03 -14.71
CA VAL A 32 17.58 12.55 -15.50
C VAL A 32 17.63 11.89 -16.89
N LEU A 33 17.47 10.57 -16.95
CA LEU A 33 17.42 9.83 -18.23
C LEU A 33 16.26 10.28 -19.12
N ALA A 34 15.15 10.72 -18.51
CA ALA A 34 14.00 11.29 -19.21
C ALA A 34 14.19 12.77 -19.63
N GLY A 35 15.36 13.36 -19.38
CA GLY A 35 15.70 14.72 -19.78
C GLY A 35 15.40 15.82 -18.77
N HIS A 36 15.01 15.47 -17.53
CA HIS A 36 14.89 16.45 -16.47
C HIS A 36 16.25 17.01 -16.06
N ARG A 37 16.33 18.33 -15.92
CA ARG A 37 17.56 19.04 -15.55
C ARG A 37 17.85 18.90 -14.05
N LEU A 38 18.50 17.82 -13.68
CA LEU A 38 19.14 17.66 -12.37
C LEU A 38 20.66 17.75 -12.58
N ARG A 39 21.36 18.49 -11.71
CA ARG A 39 22.83 18.51 -11.74
C ARG A 39 23.34 17.23 -11.08
N VAL A 40 23.75 16.27 -11.90
CA VAL A 40 24.39 15.03 -11.46
C VAL A 40 25.66 14.86 -12.26
N ASP A 41 26.73 14.45 -11.57
CA ASP A 41 27.97 14.05 -12.21
C ASP A 41 27.97 12.52 -12.29
N ALA A 42 27.28 12.01 -13.30
CA ALA A 42 27.13 10.58 -13.55
C ALA A 42 26.98 10.32 -15.06
N THR A 43 27.59 9.26 -15.52
CA THR A 43 27.45 8.78 -16.88
C THR A 43 26.06 8.17 -17.12
N ARG A 44 25.64 8.08 -18.37
CA ARG A 44 24.37 7.44 -18.75
C ARG A 44 24.29 6.00 -18.23
N ALA A 45 25.37 5.22 -18.34
CA ALA A 45 25.43 3.83 -17.87
C ALA A 45 25.25 3.73 -16.35
N GLU A 46 25.83 4.65 -15.59
CA GLU A 46 25.64 4.71 -14.13
C GLU A 46 24.19 5.05 -13.77
N LEU A 47 23.56 6.00 -14.48
CA LEU A 47 22.17 6.36 -14.27
C LEU A 47 21.23 5.18 -14.57
N GLU A 48 21.46 4.44 -15.66
CA GLU A 48 20.68 3.25 -16.00
C GLU A 48 20.81 2.16 -14.93
N ARG A 49 22.01 1.94 -14.37
CA ARG A 49 22.24 1.01 -13.28
C ARG A 49 21.50 1.45 -12.00
N ILE A 50 21.62 2.72 -11.61
CA ILE A 50 20.93 3.26 -10.43
C ILE A 50 19.40 3.17 -10.58
N ALA A 51 18.87 3.42 -11.77
CA ALA A 51 17.44 3.29 -12.05
C ALA A 51 16.98 1.82 -11.89
N ALA A 52 17.75 0.86 -12.39
CA ALA A 52 17.45 -0.56 -12.26
C ALA A 52 17.51 -1.03 -10.78
N GLU A 53 18.53 -0.61 -10.04
CA GLU A 53 18.66 -0.88 -8.60
C GLU A 53 17.47 -0.30 -7.81
N GLY A 54 17.02 0.89 -8.17
CA GLY A 54 15.85 1.54 -7.57
C GLY A 54 14.56 0.76 -7.78
N GLU A 55 14.36 0.22 -9.00
CA GLU A 55 13.19 -0.60 -9.28
C GLU A 55 13.22 -1.95 -8.55
N GLN A 56 14.37 -2.61 -8.46
CA GLN A 56 14.55 -3.82 -7.67
C GLN A 56 14.29 -3.56 -6.17
N ALA A 57 14.78 -2.44 -5.64
CA ALA A 57 14.51 -2.04 -4.27
C ALA A 57 13.02 -1.78 -4.03
N ARG A 58 12.32 -1.19 -4.99
CA ARG A 58 10.87 -0.95 -4.94
C ARG A 58 10.09 -2.26 -4.91
N GLU A 59 10.44 -3.19 -5.78
CA GLU A 59 9.82 -4.52 -5.78
C GLU A 59 10.02 -5.24 -4.45
N ARG A 60 11.25 -5.30 -3.95
CA ARG A 60 11.56 -5.90 -2.65
C ARG A 60 10.78 -5.25 -1.51
N PHE A 61 10.68 -3.91 -1.50
CA PHE A 61 9.92 -3.16 -0.49
C PHE A 61 8.44 -3.56 -0.50
N LEU A 62 7.82 -3.64 -1.69
CA LEU A 62 6.42 -4.03 -1.85
C LEU A 62 6.19 -5.49 -1.42
N LEU A 63 7.01 -6.42 -1.89
CA LEU A 63 6.90 -7.85 -1.55
C LEU A 63 7.03 -8.09 -0.04
N SER A 64 7.95 -7.40 0.64
CA SER A 64 8.12 -7.49 2.09
C SER A 64 6.92 -6.97 2.88
N ASN A 65 6.12 -6.08 2.29
CA ASN A 65 4.95 -5.48 2.93
C ASN A 65 3.60 -6.14 2.52
N LEU A 66 3.59 -7.18 1.68
CA LEU A 66 2.35 -7.88 1.31
C LEU A 66 1.61 -8.48 2.52
N ARG A 67 2.34 -8.92 3.54
CA ARG A 67 1.74 -9.42 4.80
C ARG A 67 0.98 -8.32 5.54
N LEU A 68 1.47 -7.08 5.49
CA LEU A 68 0.76 -5.91 6.05
C LEU A 68 -0.56 -5.68 5.32
N VAL A 69 -0.55 -5.75 3.99
CA VAL A 69 -1.78 -5.64 3.18
C VAL A 69 -2.77 -6.74 3.56
N ALA A 70 -2.33 -8.01 3.63
CA ALA A 70 -3.18 -9.13 4.00
C ALA A 70 -3.79 -8.96 5.39
N PHE A 71 -3.00 -8.49 6.36
CA PHE A 71 -3.49 -8.20 7.70
C PHE A 71 -4.62 -7.16 7.70
N VAL A 72 -4.42 -6.06 6.99
CA VAL A 72 -5.42 -4.97 6.92
C VAL A 72 -6.67 -5.41 6.16
N THR A 73 -6.51 -6.11 5.04
CA THR A 73 -7.62 -6.53 4.17
C THR A 73 -8.47 -7.64 4.78
N ASN A 74 -7.86 -8.61 5.47
CA ASN A 74 -8.59 -9.67 6.16
C ASN A 74 -9.51 -9.14 7.27
N GLY A 75 -9.10 -8.07 7.96
CA GLY A 75 -9.92 -7.41 8.98
C GLY A 75 -11.08 -6.58 8.39
N THR A 76 -11.00 -6.20 7.10
CA THR A 76 -11.93 -5.26 6.49
C THR A 76 -12.92 -5.94 5.52
N ALA A 77 -12.48 -6.97 4.80
CA ALA A 77 -13.22 -7.62 3.71
C ALA A 77 -14.12 -8.78 4.17
N GLY A 78 -14.10 -9.15 5.42
CA GLY A 78 -14.54 -10.46 5.89
C GLY A 78 -16.03 -10.77 5.82
N ARG A 79 -16.92 -9.90 5.32
CA ARG A 79 -18.36 -10.08 5.46
C ARG A 79 -19.24 -9.59 4.30
N ASP A 80 -18.67 -9.10 3.21
CA ASP A 80 -19.45 -8.66 2.07
C ASP A 80 -19.47 -9.79 1.00
N PRO A 81 -20.64 -10.39 0.70
CA PRO A 81 -20.73 -11.48 -0.27
C PRO A 81 -20.50 -11.02 -1.72
N VAL A 82 -20.55 -9.72 -1.97
CA VAL A 82 -20.48 -9.14 -3.33
C VAL A 82 -19.04 -8.87 -3.77
N VAL A 83 -18.12 -8.67 -2.83
CA VAL A 83 -16.73 -8.29 -3.14
C VAL A 83 -15.78 -9.42 -2.79
N SER A 84 -15.02 -9.90 -3.78
CA SER A 84 -14.08 -10.99 -3.56
C SER A 84 -12.90 -10.54 -2.69
N ARG A 85 -12.39 -11.47 -1.87
CA ARG A 85 -11.19 -11.22 -1.04
C ARG A 85 -9.98 -10.85 -1.89
N GLN A 86 -9.90 -11.42 -3.10
CA GLN A 86 -8.81 -11.15 -4.02
C GLN A 86 -8.85 -9.70 -4.52
N GLU A 87 -10.02 -9.20 -4.91
CA GLU A 87 -10.17 -7.79 -5.33
C GLU A 87 -9.81 -6.83 -4.20
N VAL A 88 -10.28 -7.11 -2.99
CA VAL A 88 -9.96 -6.30 -1.81
C VAL A 88 -8.45 -6.29 -1.52
N PHE A 89 -7.80 -7.44 -1.66
CA PHE A 89 -6.34 -7.54 -1.51
C PHE A 89 -5.60 -6.74 -2.59
N GLN A 90 -6.03 -6.83 -3.85
CA GLN A 90 -5.44 -6.06 -4.96
C GLN A 90 -5.60 -4.56 -4.76
N GLU A 91 -6.76 -4.10 -4.31
CA GLU A 91 -6.97 -2.68 -3.94
C GLU A 91 -6.05 -2.25 -2.80
N GLY A 92 -5.84 -3.13 -1.82
CA GLY A 92 -4.88 -2.90 -0.73
C GLY A 92 -3.44 -2.78 -1.23
N VAL A 93 -3.02 -3.63 -2.17
CA VAL A 93 -1.69 -3.57 -2.81
C VAL A 93 -1.54 -2.28 -3.61
N ALA A 94 -2.54 -1.89 -4.39
CA ALA A 94 -2.53 -0.64 -5.15
C ALA A 94 -2.42 0.60 -4.24
N ALA A 95 -3.16 0.59 -3.12
CA ALA A 95 -3.08 1.65 -2.11
C ALA A 95 -1.68 1.72 -1.47
N MET A 96 -1.10 0.57 -1.11
CA MET A 96 0.26 0.47 -0.56
C MET A 96 1.31 1.01 -1.53
N ALA A 97 1.24 0.63 -2.81
CA ALA A 97 2.14 1.15 -3.85
C ALA A 97 1.99 2.67 -4.03
N GLY A 98 0.77 3.19 -3.86
CA GLY A 98 0.52 4.63 -3.82
C GLY A 98 1.22 5.34 -2.67
N VAL A 99 1.17 4.76 -1.46
CA VAL A 99 1.85 5.32 -0.28
C VAL A 99 3.36 5.32 -0.48
N LEU A 100 3.93 4.26 -1.04
CA LEU A 100 5.38 4.15 -1.25
C LEU A 100 5.93 5.28 -2.14
N ARG A 101 5.16 5.76 -3.12
CA ARG A 101 5.59 6.88 -3.99
C ARG A 101 5.83 8.20 -3.24
N SER A 102 5.18 8.39 -2.10
CA SER A 102 5.27 9.60 -1.26
C SER A 102 5.88 9.33 0.12
N TYR A 103 6.40 8.12 0.32
CA TYR A 103 6.96 7.73 1.60
C TYR A 103 8.29 8.44 1.86
N ASP A 104 8.34 9.16 2.98
CA ASP A 104 9.57 9.75 3.52
C ASP A 104 10.00 8.94 4.75
N TRP A 105 11.04 8.14 4.59
CA TRP A 105 11.60 7.27 5.63
C TRP A 105 12.16 8.05 6.84
N ARG A 106 12.42 9.35 6.69
CA ARG A 106 12.88 10.24 7.76
C ARG A 106 11.77 10.57 8.76
N ARG A 107 10.51 10.42 8.34
CA ARG A 107 9.33 10.76 9.14
C ARG A 107 8.76 9.60 9.95
N GLY A 108 9.34 8.41 9.86
CA GLY A 108 8.92 7.24 10.62
C GLY A 108 8.68 5.99 9.79
N ARG A 109 8.11 4.97 10.44
CA ARG A 109 7.87 3.65 9.86
C ARG A 109 6.82 3.71 8.74
N PHE A 110 7.07 2.94 7.68
CA PHE A 110 6.14 2.82 6.55
C PHE A 110 4.74 2.38 6.98
N SER A 111 4.65 1.40 7.87
CA SER A 111 3.38 0.86 8.37
C SER A 111 2.49 1.93 9.02
N THR A 112 3.06 2.95 9.66
CA THR A 112 2.32 4.04 10.32
C THR A 112 1.46 4.83 9.32
N ILE A 113 1.95 5.02 8.11
CA ILE A 113 1.24 5.76 7.05
C ILE A 113 0.42 4.78 6.19
N ALA A 114 0.98 3.59 5.91
CA ALA A 114 0.38 2.63 5.00
C ALA A 114 -0.91 2.00 5.58
N VAL A 115 -0.92 1.58 6.84
CA VAL A 115 -2.07 0.91 7.45
C VAL A 115 -3.36 1.73 7.39
N PRO A 116 -3.40 3.00 7.84
CA PRO A 116 -4.62 3.80 7.76
C PRO A 116 -5.04 4.10 6.32
N THR A 117 -4.07 4.30 5.42
CA THR A 117 -4.35 4.58 4.00
C THR A 117 -4.93 3.36 3.29
N ILE A 118 -4.33 2.17 3.46
CA ILE A 118 -4.83 0.91 2.91
C ILE A 118 -6.23 0.63 3.45
N ARG A 119 -6.43 0.77 4.76
CA ARG A 119 -7.73 0.51 5.40
C ARG A 119 -8.82 1.42 4.83
N ARG A 120 -8.55 2.72 4.73
CA ARG A 120 -9.48 3.69 4.14
C ARG A 120 -9.84 3.31 2.71
N ARG A 121 -8.84 3.04 1.86
CA ARG A 121 -9.06 2.69 0.46
C ARG A 121 -9.88 1.42 0.29
N VAL A 122 -9.58 0.40 1.06
CA VAL A 122 -10.31 -0.87 1.06
C VAL A 122 -11.76 -0.68 1.50
N ILE A 123 -12.01 0.11 2.53
CA ILE A 123 -13.39 0.42 2.98
C ILE A 123 -14.16 1.17 1.89
N GLU A 124 -13.53 2.17 1.25
CA GLU A 124 -14.13 2.92 0.13
C GLU A 124 -14.47 2.00 -1.04
N TYR A 125 -13.55 1.10 -1.40
CA TYR A 125 -13.75 0.13 -2.46
C TYR A 125 -14.92 -0.82 -2.18
N VAL A 126 -14.95 -1.45 -1.00
CA VAL A 126 -16.04 -2.34 -0.60
C VAL A 126 -17.38 -1.59 -0.54
N ALA A 127 -17.41 -0.37 -0.03
CA ALA A 127 -18.61 0.46 0.02
C ALA A 127 -19.16 0.79 -1.39
N SER A 128 -18.26 1.03 -2.35
CA SER A 128 -18.65 1.34 -3.73
C SER A 128 -19.25 0.14 -4.48
N ARG A 129 -18.85 -1.09 -4.12
CA ARG A 129 -19.30 -2.34 -4.76
C ARG A 129 -20.50 -2.98 -4.06
N GLY A 130 -20.65 -2.78 -2.75
CA GLY A 130 -21.66 -3.42 -1.91
C GLY A 130 -23.09 -2.86 -2.05
N GLY A 131 -23.47 -2.34 -3.21
CA GLY A 131 -24.86 -1.90 -3.48
C GLY A 131 -25.28 -0.61 -2.77
N MET A 132 -24.37 0.10 -2.12
CA MET A 132 -24.62 1.44 -1.53
C MET A 132 -24.40 2.55 -2.58
N LEU A 133 -24.89 2.33 -3.80
CA LEU A 133 -24.87 3.31 -4.88
C LEU A 133 -25.56 4.61 -4.40
N GLY A 134 -24.83 5.73 -4.42
CA GLY A 134 -25.34 7.04 -4.05
C GLY A 134 -25.06 7.49 -2.62
N VAL A 135 -24.42 6.65 -1.78
CA VAL A 135 -24.03 7.06 -0.42
C VAL A 135 -22.55 7.44 -0.42
N PRO A 136 -22.18 8.69 -0.04
CA PRO A 136 -20.77 9.07 0.11
C PRO A 136 -20.02 8.11 1.02
N ALA A 137 -18.76 7.78 0.67
CA ALA A 137 -17.95 6.77 1.34
C ALA A 137 -17.88 6.95 2.88
N HIS A 138 -17.79 8.21 3.37
CA HIS A 138 -17.79 8.50 4.80
C HIS A 138 -19.12 8.14 5.49
N ARG A 139 -20.27 8.29 4.81
CA ARG A 139 -21.58 7.87 5.34
C ARG A 139 -21.75 6.35 5.29
N ALA A 140 -21.25 5.69 4.24
CA ALA A 140 -21.25 4.24 4.16
C ALA A 140 -20.51 3.58 5.33
N VAL A 141 -19.38 4.16 5.74
CA VAL A 141 -18.61 3.72 6.93
C VAL A 141 -19.45 3.86 8.21
N LEU A 142 -20.14 5.00 8.40
CA LEU A 142 -21.00 5.24 9.57
C LEU A 142 -22.17 4.28 9.62
N ILE A 143 -22.86 4.06 8.49
CA ILE A 143 -23.99 3.12 8.40
C ILE A 143 -23.54 1.69 8.72
N ARG A 144 -22.37 1.26 8.22
CA ARG A 144 -21.85 -0.08 8.52
C ARG A 144 -21.51 -0.21 10.01
N ARG A 145 -20.91 0.81 10.61
CA ARG A 145 -20.60 0.83 12.04
C ARG A 145 -21.87 0.78 12.89
N ALA A 146 -22.89 1.55 12.52
CA ALA A 146 -24.20 1.51 13.17
C ALA A 146 -24.86 0.13 13.07
N ARG A 147 -24.86 -0.51 11.89
CA ARG A 147 -25.39 -1.87 11.71
C ARG A 147 -24.64 -2.92 12.52
N SER A 148 -23.31 -2.81 12.66
CA SER A 148 -22.52 -3.75 13.46
C SER A 148 -22.80 -3.60 14.96
N ILE A 149 -23.12 -2.39 15.42
CA ILE A 149 -23.50 -2.11 16.81
C ILE A 149 -24.92 -2.66 17.05
N ALA A 150 -25.87 -2.40 16.14
CA ALA A 150 -27.23 -2.91 16.25
C ALA A 150 -27.25 -4.44 16.31
N ALA A 151 -26.51 -5.12 15.42
CA ALA A 151 -26.41 -6.59 15.43
C ALA A 151 -25.79 -7.18 16.71
N ARG A 152 -24.94 -6.43 17.42
CA ARG A 152 -24.42 -6.85 18.74
C ARG A 152 -25.47 -6.71 19.84
N LEU A 153 -26.25 -5.64 19.81
CA LEU A 153 -27.32 -5.40 20.78
C LEU A 153 -28.50 -6.37 20.64
N GLU A 154 -28.73 -6.91 19.41
CA GLU A 154 -29.75 -7.92 19.16
C GLU A 154 -29.30 -9.34 19.54
N SER A 155 -28.00 -9.55 19.81
CA SER A 155 -27.41 -10.86 20.17
C SER A 155 -27.14 -11.03 21.67
N GLU A 156 -27.42 -10.02 22.49
CA GLU A 156 -27.45 -10.03 23.96
C GLU A 156 -28.88 -10.20 24.49
#